data_9e219420bc626998936b2c419172e528
#
_entry.id   9e219420bc626998936b2c419172e528
#
_cell.length_a   1.000
_cell.length_b   1.000
_cell.length_c   1.000
_cell.angle_alpha   90.00
_cell.angle_beta   90.00
_cell.angle_gamma   90.00
#
_symmetry.space_group_name_H-M   'P 1'
#
loop_
_entity.id
_entity.type
_entity.pdbx_description
1 polymer ?
#
loop_
_entity_poly.entity_id
_entity_poly.type
_entity_poly.pdbx_seq_one_letter_code
_entity_poly.pdbx_strand_id
1 'polypeptide(L)'
;MNNPLKINTKSKSYSLQDSALYKIKSKRRLLSLLNLSHQELKSLLSDGNYNIYQDNTQEKPRLIEHPQRQLERIHTRIASLLCRIKQPEYIHSGIKGKSHLTNARTHIGPAPTLTTDIKSFYQATHIHSVFDFFKNSLDCSPDVAKLLSELCTCNGHIPTGSRISMPLAYWANAHMFNELYRYSSERDIIMTVFVDDITFSGNKVTRTFKQNVKKIIEKHNHVMHPTKTVLHKENSLKVITGAVVGSKKLQIRNLHHESIYSELSQWMLIRDENSKNSSIFTEQIKNRLLGKINSQGQIDNRFKDKARSIKNYRKV
;
A
#
# COMPACT_ATOMS: atom_id res chain seq x y z
N MET A 1 13.03 26.40 14.91
CA MET A 1 13.73 25.41 14.06
C MET A 1 12.71 24.44 13.49
N ASN A 2 12.52 24.42 12.17
CA ASN A 2 11.60 23.49 11.52
C ASN A 2 12.17 22.06 11.58
N ASN A 3 11.71 21.30 12.55
CA ASN A 3 12.04 19.88 12.61
C ASN A 3 11.33 19.19 11.47
N PRO A 4 12.04 18.49 10.55
CA PRO A 4 11.40 17.91 9.38
C PRO A 4 10.37 16.87 9.81
N LEU A 5 9.13 17.03 9.32
CA LEU A 5 8.02 16.07 9.56
C LEU A 5 8.41 14.66 9.12
N LYS A 6 9.14 14.56 8.03
CA LYS A 6 9.59 13.30 7.43
C LYS A 6 11.09 13.10 7.65
N ILE A 7 11.45 12.00 8.31
CA ILE A 7 12.84 11.60 8.43
C ILE A 7 13.31 11.04 7.07
N ASN A 8 14.53 11.39 6.65
CA ASN A 8 15.11 10.89 5.41
C ASN A 8 15.23 9.35 5.46
N THR A 9 14.54 8.67 4.54
CA THR A 9 14.59 7.21 4.39
C THR A 9 15.50 6.75 3.25
N LYS A 10 16.06 7.70 2.47
CA LYS A 10 16.92 7.39 1.33
C LYS A 10 18.19 6.68 1.80
N SER A 11 18.48 5.53 1.18
CA SER A 11 19.64 4.71 1.51
C SER A 11 19.74 4.26 2.98
N LYS A 12 18.63 4.29 3.71
CA LYS A 12 18.53 3.77 5.07
C LYS A 12 17.74 2.46 5.04
N SER A 13 18.42 1.36 5.30
CA SER A 13 17.82 0.03 5.44
C SER A 13 18.65 -0.75 6.45
N TYR A 14 18.03 -1.24 7.49
CA TYR A 14 18.67 -1.93 8.58
C TYR A 14 17.75 -3.02 9.17
N SER A 15 18.30 -3.87 10.01
CA SER A 15 17.52 -4.89 10.70
C SER A 15 16.52 -4.26 11.68
N LEU A 16 15.53 -5.01 12.09
CA LEU A 16 14.52 -4.55 13.06
C LEU A 16 15.19 -4.14 14.38
N GLN A 17 16.23 -4.86 14.79
CA GLN A 17 17.00 -4.61 16.02
C GLN A 17 17.81 -3.32 15.98
N ASP A 18 18.18 -2.83 14.79
CA ASP A 18 18.91 -1.57 14.61
C ASP A 18 17.97 -0.35 14.48
N SER A 19 16.65 -0.58 14.54
CA SER A 19 15.67 0.48 14.49
C SER A 19 15.75 1.37 15.74
N ALA A 20 15.61 2.69 15.55
CA ALA A 20 15.47 3.62 16.66
C ALA A 20 14.22 3.36 17.54
N LEU A 21 13.26 2.57 17.02
CA LEU A 21 12.08 2.12 17.76
C LEU A 21 12.36 0.85 18.59
N TYR A 22 13.51 0.19 18.40
CA TYR A 22 13.84 -1.04 19.10
C TYR A 22 14.28 -0.76 20.54
N LYS A 23 13.80 -1.57 21.48
CA LYS A 23 14.12 -1.51 22.92
C LYS A 23 13.87 -0.15 23.57
N ILE A 24 12.80 0.55 23.21
CA ILE A 24 12.41 1.74 23.97
C ILE A 24 11.80 1.30 25.30
N LYS A 25 12.53 1.50 26.40
CA LYS A 25 12.14 1.05 27.75
C LYS A 25 11.60 2.16 28.63
N SER A 26 11.54 3.42 28.15
CA SER A 26 11.02 4.53 28.95
C SER A 26 10.23 5.55 28.12
N LYS A 27 9.20 6.12 28.72
CA LYS A 27 8.38 7.21 28.15
C LYS A 27 9.25 8.42 27.78
N ARG A 28 10.26 8.76 28.59
CA ARG A 28 11.20 9.86 28.30
C ARG A 28 11.92 9.64 26.97
N ARG A 29 12.41 8.42 26.71
CA ARG A 29 13.10 8.08 25.46
C ARG A 29 12.14 8.15 24.26
N LEU A 30 10.89 7.66 24.41
CA LEU A 30 9.85 7.77 23.40
C LEU A 30 9.57 9.22 23.04
N LEU A 31 9.33 10.08 24.02
CA LEU A 31 9.05 11.50 23.81
C LEU A 31 10.21 12.21 23.10
N SER A 32 11.45 11.95 23.51
CA SER A 32 12.64 12.46 22.81
C SER A 32 12.69 12.00 21.35
N LEU A 33 12.45 10.72 21.07
CA LEU A 33 12.44 10.18 19.70
C LEU A 33 11.35 10.81 18.84
N LEU A 34 10.17 11.02 19.38
CA LEU A 34 9.04 11.61 18.68
C LEU A 34 9.08 13.14 18.66
N ASN A 35 9.98 13.76 19.40
CA ASN A 35 10.08 15.20 19.62
C ASN A 35 8.76 15.77 20.16
N LEU A 36 8.28 15.18 21.26
CA LEU A 36 7.06 15.55 21.96
C LEU A 36 7.37 15.94 23.40
N SER A 37 6.62 16.91 23.91
CA SER A 37 6.48 17.17 25.34
C SER A 37 5.45 16.23 25.97
N HIS A 38 5.44 16.17 27.32
CA HIS A 38 4.43 15.42 28.05
C HIS A 38 3.00 15.97 27.83
N GLN A 39 2.87 17.29 27.72
CA GLN A 39 1.58 17.94 27.50
C GLN A 39 1.03 17.64 26.09
N GLU A 40 1.88 17.71 25.06
CA GLU A 40 1.50 17.35 23.70
C GLU A 40 1.09 15.88 23.60
N LEU A 41 1.82 14.96 24.24
CA LEU A 41 1.42 13.55 24.26
C LEU A 41 0.03 13.38 24.88
N LYS A 42 -0.27 14.05 26.00
CA LYS A 42 -1.59 13.97 26.64
C LYS A 42 -2.70 14.46 25.72
N SER A 43 -2.47 15.57 25.00
CA SER A 43 -3.40 16.10 24.01
C SER A 43 -3.61 15.14 22.83
N LEU A 44 -2.55 14.47 22.36
CA LEU A 44 -2.64 13.52 21.24
C LEU A 44 -3.34 12.20 21.59
N LEU A 45 -3.40 11.86 22.87
CA LEU A 45 -4.11 10.68 23.38
C LEU A 45 -5.58 10.97 23.72
N SER A 46 -6.02 12.24 23.69
CA SER A 46 -7.42 12.60 23.89
C SER A 46 -8.21 12.39 22.58
N ASP A 47 -9.53 12.37 22.72
CA ASP A 47 -10.45 12.26 21.58
C ASP A 47 -10.36 13.48 20.65
N GLY A 48 -10.81 13.30 19.41
CA GLY A 48 -10.93 14.39 18.44
C GLY A 48 -9.69 14.63 17.59
N ASN A 49 -8.67 13.77 17.63
CA ASN A 49 -7.45 13.92 16.83
C ASN A 49 -7.55 13.39 15.39
N TYR A 50 -8.75 12.97 14.95
CA TYR A 50 -9.03 12.52 13.59
C TYR A 50 -10.20 13.26 12.96
N ASN A 51 -10.09 13.56 11.67
CA ASN A 51 -11.20 13.94 10.82
C ASN A 51 -11.71 12.68 10.14
N ILE A 52 -12.96 12.30 10.49
CA ILE A 52 -13.59 11.08 9.99
C ILE A 52 -14.68 11.47 9.00
N TYR A 53 -14.58 10.99 7.75
CA TYR A 53 -15.55 11.29 6.71
C TYR A 53 -15.66 10.14 5.70
N GLN A 54 -16.75 10.12 4.93
CA GLN A 54 -16.92 9.18 3.83
C GLN A 54 -16.40 9.78 2.52
N ASP A 55 -15.52 9.07 1.85
CA ASP A 55 -15.09 9.37 0.48
C ASP A 55 -16.02 8.66 -0.50
N ASN A 56 -16.84 9.44 -1.19
CA ASN A 56 -17.83 8.98 -2.18
C ASN A 56 -17.32 9.09 -3.61
N THR A 57 -16.04 9.36 -3.85
CA THR A 57 -15.46 9.50 -5.20
C THR A 57 -15.33 8.17 -5.94
N GLN A 58 -15.46 7.05 -5.23
CA GLN A 58 -15.42 5.69 -5.77
C GLN A 58 -16.82 5.05 -5.74
N GLU A 59 -17.05 4.01 -6.56
CA GLU A 59 -18.31 3.26 -6.59
C GLU A 59 -18.77 2.76 -5.21
N LYS A 60 -17.82 2.45 -4.32
CA LYS A 60 -18.09 2.06 -2.94
C LYS A 60 -17.54 3.13 -2.00
N PRO A 61 -18.39 3.76 -1.20
CA PRO A 61 -17.97 4.73 -0.19
C PRO A 61 -16.91 4.12 0.73
N ARG A 62 -15.87 4.91 1.05
CA ARG A 62 -14.82 4.51 1.97
C ARG A 62 -14.79 5.44 3.16
N LEU A 63 -14.78 4.88 4.35
CA LEU A 63 -14.53 5.66 5.57
C LEU A 63 -13.06 6.05 5.59
N ILE A 64 -12.80 7.35 5.66
CA ILE A 64 -11.46 7.92 5.78
C ILE A 64 -11.29 8.48 7.19
N GLU A 65 -10.26 8.04 7.87
CA GLU A 65 -9.87 8.47 9.21
C GLU A 65 -8.52 9.21 9.07
N HIS A 66 -8.61 10.50 8.78
CA HIS A 66 -7.43 11.33 8.54
C HIS A 66 -6.97 11.99 9.84
N PRO A 67 -5.71 11.75 10.32
CA PRO A 67 -5.21 12.36 11.53
C PRO A 67 -5.08 13.87 11.35
N GLN A 68 -5.43 14.65 12.41
CA GLN A 68 -5.20 16.09 12.43
C GLN A 68 -3.71 16.42 12.40
N ARG A 69 -3.38 17.65 11.98
CA ARG A 69 -2.02 18.10 11.67
C ARG A 69 -0.95 17.68 12.68
N GLN A 70 -1.24 17.77 13.98
CA GLN A 70 -0.25 17.43 15.01
C GLN A 70 -0.01 15.92 15.08
N LEU A 71 -1.07 15.11 15.06
CA LEU A 71 -0.99 13.65 15.03
C LEU A 71 -0.38 13.15 13.70
N GLU A 72 -0.72 13.79 12.56
CA GLU A 72 -0.12 13.45 11.27
C GLU A 72 1.40 13.60 11.26
N ARG A 73 1.93 14.62 11.97
CA ARG A 73 3.39 14.78 12.15
C ARG A 73 4.01 13.56 12.84
N ILE A 74 3.38 13.09 13.89
CA ILE A 74 3.86 11.92 14.65
C ILE A 74 3.75 10.66 13.81
N HIS A 75 2.62 10.44 13.14
CA HIS A 75 2.43 9.33 12.21
C HIS A 75 3.47 9.33 11.10
N THR A 76 3.75 10.49 10.50
CA THR A 76 4.79 10.63 9.46
C THR A 76 6.17 10.27 9.99
N ARG A 77 6.49 10.65 11.25
CA ARG A 77 7.76 10.33 11.87
C ARG A 77 7.90 8.84 12.15
N ILE A 78 6.89 8.23 12.77
CA ILE A 78 6.90 6.78 13.06
C ILE A 78 6.94 5.99 11.74
N ALA A 79 6.12 6.34 10.75
CA ALA A 79 6.13 5.71 9.43
C ALA A 79 7.51 5.75 8.77
N SER A 80 8.20 6.91 8.86
CA SER A 80 9.56 7.07 8.33
C SER A 80 10.57 6.16 9.03
N LEU A 81 10.43 5.92 10.33
CA LEU A 81 11.26 4.98 11.08
C LEU A 81 10.95 3.54 10.71
N LEU A 82 9.68 3.17 10.56
CA LEU A 82 9.26 1.84 10.13
C LEU A 82 9.71 1.51 8.71
N CYS A 83 9.65 2.49 7.78
CA CYS A 83 10.12 2.32 6.40
C CYS A 83 11.63 2.12 6.25
N ARG A 84 12.43 2.40 7.29
CA ARG A 84 13.86 2.10 7.30
C ARG A 84 14.17 0.65 7.68
N ILE A 85 13.23 -0.06 8.30
CA ILE A 85 13.41 -1.46 8.65
C ILE A 85 13.32 -2.28 7.37
N LYS A 86 14.33 -3.14 7.12
CA LYS A 86 14.37 -4.00 5.94
C LYS A 86 13.17 -4.94 5.94
N GLN A 87 12.39 -4.86 4.87
CA GLN A 87 11.24 -5.74 4.66
C GLN A 87 11.65 -6.96 3.83
N PRO A 88 10.95 -8.10 3.98
CA PRO A 88 11.16 -9.29 3.16
C PRO A 88 10.97 -9.04 1.67
N GLU A 89 11.58 -9.90 0.84
CA GLU A 89 11.55 -9.74 -0.61
C GLU A 89 10.17 -9.91 -1.22
N TYR A 90 9.29 -10.68 -0.59
CA TYR A 90 7.92 -10.90 -1.05
C TYR A 90 7.02 -9.65 -0.92
N ILE A 91 7.44 -8.60 -0.20
CA ILE A 91 6.69 -7.35 -0.09
C ILE A 91 7.00 -6.45 -1.29
N HIS A 92 5.95 -5.95 -1.96
CA HIS A 92 6.06 -5.06 -3.11
C HIS A 92 5.44 -3.67 -2.87
N SER A 93 4.78 -3.44 -1.75
CA SER A 93 4.21 -2.15 -1.36
C SER A 93 5.17 -1.33 -0.49
N GLY A 94 5.25 -0.01 -0.73
CA GLY A 94 6.03 0.92 0.11
C GLY A 94 7.55 0.78 0.03
N ILE A 95 8.09 -0.02 -0.85
CA ILE A 95 9.52 -0.26 -1.03
C ILE A 95 10.02 0.47 -2.28
N LYS A 96 11.12 1.21 -2.16
CA LYS A 96 11.73 1.90 -3.29
C LYS A 96 12.15 0.89 -4.38
N GLY A 97 11.76 1.16 -5.62
CA GLY A 97 12.03 0.29 -6.77
C GLY A 97 11.02 -0.83 -6.95
N LYS A 98 10.11 -1.05 -6.00
CA LYS A 98 8.99 -1.97 -6.13
C LYS A 98 7.66 -1.22 -6.37
N SER A 99 6.72 -1.88 -7.02
CA SER A 99 5.41 -1.32 -7.39
C SER A 99 4.39 -2.43 -7.63
N HIS A 100 3.14 -2.06 -7.85
CA HIS A 100 2.10 -2.97 -8.32
C HIS A 100 2.48 -3.75 -9.59
N LEU A 101 3.29 -3.13 -10.49
CA LEU A 101 3.78 -3.80 -11.69
C LEU A 101 4.92 -4.79 -11.41
N THR A 102 5.83 -4.48 -10.48
CA THR A 102 6.85 -5.47 -10.09
C THR A 102 6.20 -6.67 -9.40
N ASN A 103 5.16 -6.43 -8.58
CA ASN A 103 4.32 -7.49 -8.00
C ASN A 103 3.72 -8.39 -9.10
N ALA A 104 3.06 -7.80 -10.09
CA ALA A 104 2.46 -8.53 -11.19
C ALA A 104 3.49 -9.29 -12.04
N ARG A 105 4.67 -8.68 -12.32
CA ARG A 105 5.75 -9.30 -13.11
C ARG A 105 6.29 -10.59 -12.50
N THR A 106 6.33 -10.69 -11.17
CA THR A 106 6.79 -11.89 -10.46
C THR A 106 5.95 -13.13 -10.82
N HIS A 107 4.71 -12.93 -11.25
CA HIS A 107 3.76 -14.01 -11.56
C HIS A 107 3.51 -14.24 -13.05
N ILE A 108 4.39 -13.70 -13.94
CA ILE A 108 4.36 -14.03 -15.36
C ILE A 108 4.69 -15.52 -15.52
N GLY A 109 3.85 -16.24 -16.25
CA GLY A 109 4.03 -17.66 -16.49
C GLY A 109 2.70 -18.39 -16.62
N PRO A 110 2.75 -19.66 -17.06
CA PRO A 110 1.54 -20.47 -17.29
C PRO A 110 0.93 -21.01 -15.99
N ALA A 111 1.68 -21.06 -14.89
CA ALA A 111 1.30 -21.77 -13.66
C ALA A 111 -0.03 -21.28 -13.07
N PRO A 112 -0.81 -22.19 -12.44
CA PRO A 112 -1.96 -21.83 -11.65
C PRO A 112 -1.64 -20.74 -10.64
N THR A 113 -2.59 -19.84 -10.40
CA THR A 113 -2.37 -18.68 -9.53
C THR A 113 -3.58 -18.44 -8.63
N LEU A 114 -3.32 -18.22 -7.35
CA LEU A 114 -4.32 -17.77 -6.38
C LEU A 114 -4.09 -16.28 -6.14
N THR A 115 -5.10 -15.45 -6.40
CA THR A 115 -5.15 -14.06 -5.97
C THR A 115 -6.17 -13.92 -4.86
N THR A 116 -5.85 -13.18 -3.82
CA THR A 116 -6.75 -12.90 -2.71
C THR A 116 -6.45 -11.54 -2.09
N ASP A 117 -7.43 -11.00 -1.40
CA ASP A 117 -7.39 -9.71 -0.69
C ASP A 117 -7.83 -10.00 0.76
N ILE A 118 -7.24 -9.32 1.71
CA ILE A 118 -7.68 -9.38 3.10
C ILE A 118 -8.81 -8.38 3.30
N LYS A 119 -9.98 -8.88 3.69
CA LYS A 119 -11.17 -8.04 3.90
C LYS A 119 -10.91 -7.00 4.98
N SER A 120 -11.14 -5.71 4.64
CA SER A 120 -11.04 -4.59 5.57
C SER A 120 -9.71 -4.54 6.34
N PHE A 121 -8.58 -4.77 5.65
CA PHE A 121 -7.28 -5.03 6.26
C PHE A 121 -6.89 -4.07 7.38
N TYR A 122 -7.03 -2.76 7.16
CA TYR A 122 -6.69 -1.76 8.18
C TYR A 122 -7.62 -1.83 9.40
N GLN A 123 -8.94 -1.90 9.18
CA GLN A 123 -9.91 -1.99 10.28
C GLN A 123 -9.84 -3.35 11.00
N ALA A 124 -9.47 -4.42 10.28
CA ALA A 124 -9.25 -5.75 10.88
C ALA A 124 -7.91 -5.86 11.64
N THR A 125 -6.99 -4.90 11.44
CA THR A 125 -5.75 -4.83 12.22
C THR A 125 -6.00 -4.02 13.50
N HIS A 126 -6.38 -4.74 14.55
CA HIS A 126 -6.74 -4.14 15.84
C HIS A 126 -5.53 -3.63 16.63
N ILE A 127 -5.79 -2.74 17.59
CA ILE A 127 -4.80 -2.16 18.51
C ILE A 127 -3.95 -3.23 19.23
N HIS A 128 -4.51 -4.40 19.51
CA HIS A 128 -3.77 -5.51 20.13
C HIS A 128 -2.63 -6.01 19.25
N SER A 129 -2.84 -6.17 17.93
CA SER A 129 -1.79 -6.57 16.98
C SER A 129 -0.70 -5.49 16.89
N VAL A 130 -1.08 -4.22 16.97
CA VAL A 130 -0.14 -3.09 17.00
C VAL A 130 0.67 -3.08 18.30
N PHE A 131 0.02 -3.31 19.44
CA PHE A 131 0.67 -3.44 20.74
C PHE A 131 1.66 -4.61 20.77
N ASP A 132 1.26 -5.77 20.26
CA ASP A 132 2.11 -6.97 20.18
C ASP A 132 3.34 -6.73 19.30
N PHE A 133 3.19 -6.02 18.19
CA PHE A 133 4.34 -5.63 17.38
C PHE A 133 5.32 -4.76 18.15
N PHE A 134 4.86 -3.69 18.81
CA PHE A 134 5.76 -2.82 19.57
C PHE A 134 6.36 -3.53 20.78
N LYS A 135 5.59 -4.34 21.50
CA LYS A 135 6.04 -5.07 22.69
C LYS A 135 6.97 -6.24 22.35
N ASN A 136 6.51 -7.12 21.45
CA ASN A 136 7.16 -8.42 21.24
C ASN A 136 8.21 -8.36 20.12
N SER A 137 7.92 -7.68 19.01
CA SER A 137 8.86 -7.58 17.88
C SER A 137 9.92 -6.49 18.11
N LEU A 138 9.50 -5.31 18.55
CA LEU A 138 10.42 -4.19 18.84
C LEU A 138 10.95 -4.18 20.29
N ASP A 139 10.58 -5.13 21.13
CA ASP A 139 11.02 -5.27 22.52
C ASP A 139 10.88 -3.97 23.34
N CYS A 140 9.81 -3.20 23.10
CA CYS A 140 9.48 -2.04 23.93
C CYS A 140 8.96 -2.47 25.32
N SER A 141 9.04 -1.57 26.32
CA SER A 141 8.34 -1.81 27.58
C SER A 141 6.81 -1.78 27.38
N PRO A 142 6.01 -2.49 28.19
CA PRO A 142 4.55 -2.55 28.02
C PRO A 142 3.86 -1.19 28.01
N ASP A 143 4.31 -0.25 28.85
CA ASP A 143 3.82 1.12 28.91
C ASP A 143 4.13 1.92 27.63
N VAL A 144 5.34 1.77 27.08
CA VAL A 144 5.72 2.39 25.81
C VAL A 144 4.97 1.76 24.63
N ALA A 145 4.83 0.43 24.61
CA ALA A 145 4.07 -0.26 23.57
C ALA A 145 2.59 0.17 23.57
N LYS A 146 2.00 0.32 24.77
CA LYS A 146 0.63 0.84 24.93
C LYS A 146 0.49 2.25 24.36
N LEU A 147 1.39 3.18 24.74
CA LEU A 147 1.37 4.56 24.24
C LEU A 147 1.53 4.62 22.72
N LEU A 148 2.43 3.83 22.15
CA LEU A 148 2.62 3.76 20.69
C LEU A 148 1.40 3.20 19.98
N SER A 149 0.76 2.16 20.53
CA SER A 149 -0.44 1.58 19.92
C SER A 149 -1.63 2.55 19.98
N GLU A 150 -1.83 3.26 21.09
CA GLU A 150 -2.86 4.30 21.22
C GLU A 150 -2.62 5.47 20.25
N LEU A 151 -1.39 5.96 20.13
CA LEU A 151 -1.03 7.02 19.19
C LEU A 151 -1.22 6.62 17.71
N CYS A 152 -1.09 5.33 17.38
CA CYS A 152 -1.08 4.85 16.00
C CYS A 152 -2.42 4.28 15.52
N THR A 153 -3.44 4.24 16.38
CA THR A 153 -4.75 3.67 16.06
C THR A 153 -5.87 4.71 16.22
N CYS A 154 -6.95 4.49 15.49
CA CYS A 154 -8.19 5.23 15.57
C CYS A 154 -9.30 4.22 15.90
N ASN A 155 -10.13 4.50 16.89
CA ASN A 155 -11.23 3.60 17.28
C ASN A 155 -10.81 2.13 17.47
N GLY A 156 -9.58 1.89 17.99
CA GLY A 156 -9.06 0.56 18.27
C GLY A 156 -8.51 -0.21 17.05
N HIS A 157 -8.32 0.43 15.90
CA HIS A 157 -7.75 -0.17 14.69
C HIS A 157 -6.83 0.80 13.94
N ILE A 158 -6.13 0.32 12.93
CA ILE A 158 -5.26 1.16 12.08
C ILE A 158 -6.13 2.08 11.22
N PRO A 159 -5.90 3.43 11.25
CA PRO A 159 -6.69 4.39 10.49
C PRO A 159 -6.52 4.23 8.99
N THR A 160 -7.58 4.47 8.21
CA THR A 160 -7.58 4.32 6.74
C THR A 160 -6.98 5.49 5.98
N GLY A 161 -6.83 6.66 6.60
CA GLY A 161 -6.38 7.91 5.97
C GLY A 161 -5.00 8.41 6.41
N SER A 162 -4.17 7.56 7.03
CA SER A 162 -2.89 7.98 7.59
C SER A 162 -1.68 7.43 6.84
N ARG A 163 -0.57 8.18 6.86
CA ARG A 163 0.73 7.75 6.32
C ARG A 163 1.34 6.57 7.03
N ILE A 164 0.97 6.33 8.30
CA ILE A 164 1.46 5.20 9.08
C ILE A 164 0.77 3.88 8.70
N SER A 165 -0.41 3.94 8.11
CA SER A 165 -1.30 2.78 7.96
C SER A 165 -0.64 1.61 7.23
N MET A 166 -0.07 1.85 6.06
CA MET A 166 0.55 0.80 5.26
C MET A 166 1.76 0.15 5.95
N PRO A 167 2.80 0.88 6.42
CA PRO A 167 3.94 0.25 7.05
C PRO A 167 3.59 -0.41 8.38
N LEU A 168 2.69 0.17 9.16
CA LEU A 168 2.30 -0.38 10.45
C LEU A 168 1.43 -1.64 10.29
N ALA A 169 0.47 -1.64 9.35
CA ALA A 169 -0.37 -2.80 9.08
C ALA A 169 0.46 -4.01 8.65
N TYR A 170 1.50 -3.80 7.81
CA TYR A 170 2.42 -4.89 7.50
C TYR A 170 3.12 -5.42 8.75
N TRP A 171 3.75 -4.56 9.56
CA TRP A 171 4.52 -5.00 10.72
C TRP A 171 3.65 -5.63 11.81
N ALA A 172 2.46 -5.10 12.05
CA ALA A 172 1.50 -5.68 13.00
C ALA A 172 1.01 -7.08 12.59
N ASN A 173 1.05 -7.40 11.28
CA ASN A 173 0.63 -8.68 10.72
C ASN A 173 1.80 -9.50 10.14
N ALA A 174 3.05 -9.14 10.46
CA ALA A 174 4.24 -9.80 9.90
C ALA A 174 4.28 -11.31 10.18
N HIS A 175 3.78 -11.76 11.34
CA HIS A 175 3.70 -13.18 11.69
C HIS A 175 2.80 -13.96 10.71
N MET A 176 1.64 -13.41 10.33
CA MET A 176 0.74 -14.00 9.35
C MET A 176 1.41 -14.10 7.97
N PHE A 177 2.00 -13.02 7.49
CA PHE A 177 2.66 -13.00 6.19
C PHE A 177 3.86 -13.94 6.15
N ASN A 178 4.65 -14.02 7.22
CA ASN A 178 5.78 -14.94 7.32
C ASN A 178 5.32 -16.42 7.36
N GLU A 179 4.20 -16.74 8.04
CA GLU A 179 3.63 -18.08 8.05
C GLU A 179 3.14 -18.48 6.66
N LEU A 180 2.43 -17.58 5.96
CA LEU A 180 2.00 -17.78 4.57
C LEU A 180 3.18 -17.97 3.62
N TYR A 181 4.23 -17.15 3.76
CA TYR A 181 5.44 -17.24 2.95
C TYR A 181 6.15 -18.58 3.16
N ARG A 182 6.36 -19.00 4.41
CA ARG A 182 6.97 -20.30 4.72
C ARG A 182 6.15 -21.44 4.13
N TYR A 183 4.83 -21.45 4.36
CA TYR A 183 3.91 -22.44 3.82
C TYR A 183 3.97 -22.56 2.28
N SER A 184 4.13 -21.42 1.60
CA SER A 184 4.26 -21.35 0.14
C SER A 184 5.62 -21.82 -0.34
N SER A 185 6.70 -21.35 0.29
CA SER A 185 8.09 -21.68 -0.10
C SER A 185 8.41 -23.16 0.03
N GLU A 186 7.91 -23.83 1.06
CA GLU A 186 8.04 -25.30 1.24
C GLU A 186 7.39 -26.10 0.10
N ARG A 187 6.61 -25.45 -0.76
CA ARG A 187 5.86 -26.06 -1.87
C ARG A 187 6.29 -25.54 -3.23
N ASP A 188 7.39 -24.80 -3.32
CA ASP A 188 7.87 -24.14 -4.54
C ASP A 188 6.81 -23.19 -5.14
N ILE A 189 6.01 -22.56 -4.29
CA ILE A 189 5.01 -21.56 -4.67
C ILE A 189 5.57 -20.18 -4.40
N ILE A 190 5.58 -19.33 -5.43
CA ILE A 190 5.97 -17.93 -5.34
C ILE A 190 4.84 -17.16 -4.67
N MET A 191 5.15 -16.43 -3.60
CA MET A 191 4.22 -15.53 -2.92
C MET A 191 4.69 -14.09 -3.07
N THR A 192 3.76 -13.17 -3.32
CA THR A 192 3.98 -11.73 -3.18
C THR A 192 2.84 -11.04 -2.44
N VAL A 193 3.14 -9.90 -1.82
CA VAL A 193 2.17 -9.09 -1.07
C VAL A 193 2.25 -7.63 -1.53
N PHE A 194 1.10 -7.05 -1.83
CA PHE A 194 0.95 -5.64 -2.11
C PHE A 194 -0.16 -5.05 -1.23
N VAL A 195 0.21 -4.54 -0.07
CA VAL A 195 -0.67 -4.09 1.03
C VAL A 195 -1.52 -5.24 1.55
N ASP A 196 -2.76 -5.35 1.13
CA ASP A 196 -3.77 -6.36 1.46
C ASP A 196 -3.96 -7.43 0.37
N ASP A 197 -3.46 -7.16 -0.85
CA ASP A 197 -3.46 -8.11 -1.95
C ASP A 197 -2.33 -9.13 -1.80
N ILE A 198 -2.67 -10.42 -1.77
CA ILE A 198 -1.70 -11.52 -1.73
C ILE A 198 -1.86 -12.36 -3.00
N THR A 199 -0.74 -12.64 -3.65
CA THR A 199 -0.71 -13.48 -4.85
C THR A 199 0.22 -14.66 -4.66
N PHE A 200 -0.24 -15.84 -5.07
CA PHE A 200 0.52 -17.09 -5.04
C PHE A 200 0.52 -17.71 -6.44
N SER A 201 1.66 -18.10 -6.98
CA SER A 201 1.75 -18.80 -8.26
C SER A 201 2.70 -19.99 -8.21
N GLY A 202 2.32 -21.09 -8.84
CA GLY A 202 3.10 -22.33 -8.88
C GLY A 202 2.23 -23.55 -9.16
N ASN A 203 2.85 -24.65 -9.59
CA ASN A 203 2.13 -25.87 -10.00
C ASN A 203 1.32 -26.51 -8.85
N LYS A 204 1.72 -26.28 -7.60
CA LYS A 204 1.05 -26.79 -6.40
C LYS A 204 -0.07 -25.86 -5.87
N VAL A 205 -0.42 -24.79 -6.60
CA VAL A 205 -1.55 -23.92 -6.24
C VAL A 205 -2.88 -24.61 -6.61
N THR A 206 -3.45 -25.29 -5.64
CA THR A 206 -4.67 -26.12 -5.77
C THR A 206 -5.81 -25.57 -4.90
N ARG A 207 -7.00 -26.22 -4.97
CA ARG A 207 -8.11 -25.94 -4.04
C ARG A 207 -7.73 -26.18 -2.59
N THR A 208 -6.97 -27.24 -2.32
CA THR A 208 -6.47 -27.57 -0.97
C THR A 208 -5.49 -26.50 -0.49
N PHE A 209 -4.57 -26.03 -1.35
CA PHE A 209 -3.69 -24.91 -1.03
C PHE A 209 -4.49 -23.66 -0.65
N LYS A 210 -5.52 -23.28 -1.44
CA LYS A 210 -6.42 -22.16 -1.14
C LYS A 210 -7.09 -22.32 0.25
N GLN A 211 -7.57 -23.53 0.58
CA GLN A 211 -8.19 -23.79 1.88
C GLN A 211 -7.19 -23.61 3.05
N ASN A 212 -5.96 -24.06 2.88
CA ASN A 212 -4.94 -23.90 3.92
C ASN A 212 -4.49 -22.44 4.07
N VAL A 213 -4.34 -21.69 2.96
CA VAL A 213 -4.12 -20.23 3.01
C VAL A 213 -5.24 -19.55 3.80
N LYS A 214 -6.51 -19.93 3.54
CA LYS A 214 -7.65 -19.40 4.29
C LYS A 214 -7.53 -19.68 5.79
N LYS A 215 -7.21 -20.92 6.18
CA LYS A 215 -7.03 -21.30 7.59
C LYS A 215 -5.91 -20.50 8.28
N ILE A 216 -4.80 -20.24 7.58
CA ILE A 216 -3.71 -19.43 8.12
C ILE A 216 -4.18 -18.00 8.36
N ILE A 217 -4.87 -17.39 7.39
CA ILE A 217 -5.40 -16.02 7.50
C ILE A 217 -6.39 -15.91 8.68
N GLU A 218 -7.31 -16.89 8.79
CA GLU A 218 -8.31 -16.94 9.87
C GLU A 218 -7.68 -17.16 11.25
N LYS A 219 -6.62 -17.98 11.36
CA LYS A 219 -5.83 -18.15 12.58
C LYS A 219 -5.28 -16.83 13.13
N HIS A 220 -4.98 -15.88 12.24
CA HIS A 220 -4.49 -14.55 12.60
C HIS A 220 -5.61 -13.49 12.68
N ASN A 221 -6.86 -13.91 12.88
CA ASN A 221 -8.04 -13.05 13.04
C ASN A 221 -8.34 -12.16 11.81
N HIS A 222 -7.95 -12.60 10.62
CA HIS A 222 -8.28 -11.94 9.36
C HIS A 222 -9.22 -12.80 8.51
N VAL A 223 -9.88 -12.16 7.56
CA VAL A 223 -10.81 -12.83 6.65
C VAL A 223 -10.34 -12.67 5.21
N MET A 224 -10.17 -13.78 4.53
CA MET A 224 -9.90 -13.81 3.10
C MET A 224 -11.12 -13.31 2.34
N HIS A 225 -10.98 -12.29 1.48
CA HIS A 225 -12.12 -11.64 0.84
C HIS A 225 -12.88 -12.61 -0.08
N PRO A 226 -14.17 -12.89 0.18
CA PRO A 226 -14.87 -14.01 -0.47
C PRO A 226 -15.02 -13.81 -1.98
N THR A 227 -15.32 -12.60 -2.46
CA THR A 227 -15.57 -12.31 -3.87
C THR A 227 -14.33 -11.92 -4.67
N LYS A 228 -13.25 -11.46 -4.01
CA LYS A 228 -11.99 -11.11 -4.68
C LYS A 228 -10.98 -12.27 -4.70
N THR A 229 -11.29 -13.38 -4.05
CA THR A 229 -10.42 -14.55 -4.03
C THR A 229 -10.65 -15.43 -5.22
N VAL A 230 -9.70 -15.44 -6.16
CA VAL A 230 -9.82 -16.19 -7.43
C VAL A 230 -8.68 -17.18 -7.57
N LEU A 231 -9.04 -18.44 -7.86
CA LEU A 231 -8.09 -19.48 -8.27
C LEU A 231 -8.07 -19.55 -9.80
N HIS A 232 -7.03 -18.99 -10.40
CA HIS A 232 -6.80 -19.00 -11.84
C HIS A 232 -6.20 -20.33 -12.28
N LYS A 233 -6.75 -20.89 -13.36
CA LYS A 233 -6.24 -22.12 -13.97
C LYS A 233 -4.90 -21.87 -14.68
N GLU A 234 -4.19 -22.94 -14.96
CA GLU A 234 -3.03 -22.92 -15.83
C GLU A 234 -3.34 -22.26 -17.18
N ASN A 235 -2.37 -21.53 -17.75
CA ASN A 235 -2.47 -20.79 -19.01
C ASN A 235 -3.59 -19.73 -19.11
N SER A 236 -4.29 -19.42 -18.01
CA SER A 236 -5.30 -18.37 -18.00
C SER A 236 -4.68 -16.98 -17.85
N LEU A 237 -5.34 -15.96 -18.46
CA LEU A 237 -5.08 -14.58 -18.13
C LEU A 237 -5.58 -14.27 -16.72
N LYS A 238 -4.79 -13.54 -15.95
CA LYS A 238 -5.08 -13.20 -14.56
C LYS A 238 -4.85 -11.72 -14.29
N VAL A 239 -5.68 -11.11 -13.47
CA VAL A 239 -5.49 -9.72 -13.06
C VAL A 239 -4.79 -9.71 -11.70
N ILE A 240 -3.60 -9.12 -11.64
CA ILE A 240 -2.80 -9.00 -10.42
C ILE A 240 -2.45 -7.53 -10.22
N THR A 241 -2.83 -6.97 -9.09
CA THR A 241 -2.59 -5.55 -8.71
C THR A 241 -2.83 -4.57 -9.87
N GLY A 242 -3.93 -4.78 -10.62
CA GLY A 242 -4.37 -3.88 -11.69
C GLY A 242 -3.75 -4.12 -13.08
N ALA A 243 -2.82 -5.05 -13.23
CA ALA A 243 -2.27 -5.45 -14.53
C ALA A 243 -2.81 -6.82 -14.97
N VAL A 244 -2.95 -7.04 -16.27
CA VAL A 244 -3.24 -8.37 -16.83
C VAL A 244 -1.94 -9.12 -17.00
N VAL A 245 -1.85 -10.30 -16.40
CA VAL A 245 -0.67 -11.16 -16.41
C VAL A 245 -0.96 -12.38 -17.30
N GLY A 246 -0.19 -12.52 -18.36
CA GLY A 246 -0.22 -13.68 -19.25
C GLY A 246 0.96 -14.62 -19.03
N SER A 247 1.05 -15.64 -19.86
CA SER A 247 2.14 -16.63 -19.80
C SER A 247 3.51 -16.05 -20.19
N LYS A 248 3.57 -14.99 -21.01
CA LYS A 248 4.82 -14.42 -21.51
C LYS A 248 5.08 -12.98 -21.10
N LYS A 249 4.05 -12.18 -20.83
CA LYS A 249 4.17 -10.73 -20.57
C LYS A 249 2.99 -10.16 -19.80
N LEU A 250 3.19 -8.96 -19.28
CA LEU A 250 2.10 -8.11 -18.80
C LEU A 250 1.33 -7.50 -19.97
N GLN A 251 0.05 -7.25 -19.75
CA GLN A 251 -0.84 -6.54 -20.68
C GLN A 251 -1.63 -5.48 -19.93
N ILE A 252 -2.04 -4.44 -20.66
CA ILE A 252 -2.86 -3.37 -20.14
C ILE A 252 -4.32 -3.86 -20.12
N ARG A 253 -5.06 -3.55 -19.06
CA ARG A 253 -6.50 -3.86 -18.98
C ARG A 253 -7.29 -3.04 -20.01
N ASN A 254 -8.31 -3.64 -20.61
CA ASN A 254 -9.20 -2.94 -21.57
C ASN A 254 -9.78 -1.65 -21.01
N LEU A 255 -10.20 -1.64 -19.74
CA LEU A 255 -10.69 -0.45 -19.05
C LEU A 255 -9.70 0.74 -19.13
N HIS A 256 -8.39 0.47 -19.05
CA HIS A 256 -7.37 1.53 -19.17
C HIS A 256 -7.22 2.00 -20.61
N HIS A 257 -7.34 1.10 -21.59
CA HIS A 257 -7.37 1.47 -23.01
C HIS A 257 -8.56 2.38 -23.31
N GLU A 258 -9.76 2.00 -22.91
CA GLU A 258 -11.00 2.77 -23.06
C GLU A 258 -10.89 4.15 -22.42
N SER A 259 -10.43 4.22 -21.18
CA SER A 259 -10.25 5.47 -20.45
C SER A 259 -9.24 6.42 -21.12
N ILE A 260 -8.12 5.88 -21.64
CA ILE A 260 -7.11 6.68 -22.37
C ILE A 260 -7.68 7.14 -23.72
N TYR A 261 -8.40 6.29 -24.41
CA TYR A 261 -9.00 6.63 -25.70
C TYR A 261 -10.04 7.75 -25.57
N SER A 262 -10.94 7.65 -24.58
CA SER A 262 -11.94 8.68 -24.30
C SER A 262 -11.29 10.04 -23.98
N GLU A 263 -10.29 10.08 -23.10
CA GLU A 263 -9.60 11.33 -22.78
C GLU A 263 -8.75 11.89 -23.95
N LEU A 264 -8.17 11.01 -24.75
CA LEU A 264 -7.44 11.42 -25.94
C LEU A 264 -8.40 12.10 -26.95
N SER A 265 -9.58 11.53 -27.17
CA SER A 265 -10.60 12.10 -28.05
C SER A 265 -11.05 13.48 -27.53
N GLN A 266 -11.33 13.61 -26.23
CA GLN A 266 -11.67 14.90 -25.61
C GLN A 266 -10.56 15.92 -25.80
N TRP A 267 -9.29 15.53 -25.51
CA TRP A 267 -8.17 16.45 -25.68
C TRP A 267 -7.98 16.89 -27.13
N MET A 268 -8.16 15.97 -28.11
CA MET A 268 -8.06 16.31 -29.54
C MET A 268 -9.12 17.34 -29.98
N LEU A 269 -10.31 17.32 -29.42
CA LEU A 269 -11.37 18.27 -29.75
C LEU A 269 -11.08 19.68 -29.23
N ILE A 270 -10.49 19.79 -28.03
CA ILE A 270 -10.36 21.09 -27.35
C ILE A 270 -8.95 21.69 -27.46
N ARG A 271 -7.94 20.95 -27.91
CA ARG A 271 -6.53 21.37 -27.91
C ARG A 271 -6.25 22.61 -28.75
N ASP A 272 -7.05 22.85 -29.78
CA ASP A 272 -6.89 23.93 -30.75
C ASP A 272 -7.81 25.14 -30.46
N GLU A 273 -8.66 25.09 -29.42
CA GLU A 273 -9.52 26.19 -29.03
C GLU A 273 -8.74 27.40 -28.45
N ASN A 274 -9.18 28.63 -28.82
CA ASN A 274 -8.43 29.88 -28.55
C ASN A 274 -8.91 30.70 -27.35
N SER A 275 -9.91 30.26 -26.57
CA SER A 275 -10.41 31.03 -25.43
C SER A 275 -9.50 30.89 -24.19
N LYS A 276 -9.35 31.96 -23.38
CA LYS A 276 -8.50 31.95 -22.16
C LYS A 276 -8.99 30.90 -21.13
N ASN A 277 -10.29 30.69 -21.02
CA ASN A 277 -10.87 29.70 -20.12
C ASN A 277 -10.68 28.25 -20.62
N SER A 278 -10.62 28.05 -21.95
CA SER A 278 -10.33 26.75 -22.54
C SER A 278 -8.88 26.31 -22.28
N SER A 279 -7.94 27.25 -22.15
CA SER A 279 -6.51 26.90 -21.97
C SER A 279 -6.22 26.16 -20.67
N ILE A 280 -6.83 26.55 -19.53
CA ILE A 280 -6.66 25.90 -18.23
C ILE A 280 -7.31 24.50 -18.25
N PHE A 281 -8.51 24.41 -18.79
CA PHE A 281 -9.24 23.13 -18.89
C PHE A 281 -8.52 22.16 -19.82
N THR A 282 -8.02 22.62 -20.96
CA THR A 282 -7.23 21.83 -21.91
C THR A 282 -5.95 21.29 -21.27
N GLU A 283 -5.23 22.12 -20.47
CA GLU A 283 -4.02 21.68 -19.80
C GLU A 283 -4.31 20.67 -18.67
N GLN A 284 -5.44 20.79 -17.97
CA GLN A 284 -5.87 19.82 -16.99
C GLN A 284 -6.16 18.45 -17.62
N ILE A 285 -6.89 18.41 -18.73
CA ILE A 285 -7.17 17.17 -19.47
C ILE A 285 -5.87 16.57 -20.00
N LYS A 286 -4.99 17.38 -20.60
CA LYS A 286 -3.67 16.95 -21.08
C LYS A 286 -2.85 16.31 -19.96
N ASN A 287 -2.76 16.93 -18.78
CA ASN A 287 -1.99 16.43 -17.65
C ASN A 287 -2.57 15.11 -17.11
N ARG A 288 -3.90 14.99 -17.03
CA ARG A 288 -4.60 13.76 -16.64
C ARG A 288 -4.35 12.63 -17.65
N LEU A 289 -4.47 12.92 -18.94
CA LEU A 289 -4.19 12.00 -20.05
C LEU A 289 -2.74 11.54 -20.02
N LEU A 290 -1.77 12.46 -19.87
CA LEU A 290 -0.35 12.13 -19.76
C LEU A 290 -0.05 11.24 -18.54
N GLY A 291 -0.70 11.49 -17.40
CA GLY A 291 -0.59 10.65 -16.22
C GLY A 291 -1.03 9.20 -16.49
N LYS A 292 -2.18 9.01 -17.14
CA LYS A 292 -2.68 7.69 -17.54
C LYS A 292 -1.77 6.99 -18.54
N ILE A 293 -1.38 7.69 -19.60
CA ILE A 293 -0.50 7.14 -20.65
C ILE A 293 0.87 6.77 -20.09
N ASN A 294 1.50 7.61 -19.27
CA ASN A 294 2.79 7.32 -18.65
C ASN A 294 2.73 6.10 -17.71
N SER A 295 1.62 5.94 -16.97
CA SER A 295 1.40 4.74 -16.16
C SER A 295 1.40 3.48 -17.02
N GLN A 296 0.69 3.46 -18.15
CA GLN A 296 0.63 2.31 -19.05
C GLN A 296 1.93 2.12 -19.86
N GLY A 297 2.70 3.18 -20.07
CA GLY A 297 4.02 3.14 -20.69
C GLY A 297 5.06 2.29 -19.92
N GLN A 298 4.77 1.95 -18.67
CA GLN A 298 5.59 1.00 -17.89
C GLN A 298 5.33 -0.47 -18.29
N ILE A 299 4.19 -0.75 -18.95
CA ILE A 299 3.81 -2.06 -19.46
C ILE A 299 4.12 -2.17 -20.97
N ASP A 300 3.78 -1.14 -21.74
CA ASP A 300 3.92 -1.11 -23.20
C ASP A 300 4.59 0.20 -23.67
N ASN A 301 5.77 0.08 -24.28
CA ASN A 301 6.55 1.23 -24.72
C ASN A 301 5.84 2.12 -25.75
N ARG A 302 4.89 1.59 -26.53
CA ARG A 302 4.08 2.38 -27.48
C ARG A 302 3.37 3.55 -26.79
N PHE A 303 3.00 3.39 -25.53
CA PHE A 303 2.41 4.47 -24.75
C PHE A 303 3.42 5.55 -24.34
N LYS A 304 4.70 5.24 -24.21
CA LYS A 304 5.75 6.25 -23.98
C LYS A 304 5.90 7.17 -25.20
N ASP A 305 5.87 6.61 -26.39
CA ASP A 305 5.98 7.40 -27.62
C ASP A 305 4.73 8.29 -27.80
N LYS A 306 3.56 7.75 -27.53
CA LYS A 306 2.31 8.53 -27.49
C LYS A 306 2.35 9.67 -26.45
N ALA A 307 2.90 9.42 -25.25
CA ALA A 307 3.09 10.47 -24.25
C ALA A 307 4.02 11.57 -24.73
N ARG A 308 5.12 11.22 -25.40
CA ARG A 308 6.07 12.19 -25.99
C ARG A 308 5.40 13.07 -27.05
N SER A 309 4.60 12.49 -27.96
CA SER A 309 3.90 13.25 -29.00
C SER A 309 2.90 14.24 -28.42
N ILE A 310 2.13 13.82 -27.40
CA ILE A 310 1.17 14.71 -26.71
C ILE A 310 1.89 15.82 -25.94
N LYS A 311 2.98 15.49 -25.24
CA LYS A 311 3.76 16.46 -24.47
C LYS A 311 4.36 17.56 -25.35
N ASN A 312 4.87 17.16 -26.52
CA ASN A 312 5.57 18.03 -27.48
C ASN A 312 4.60 18.73 -28.46
N TYR A 313 3.30 18.45 -28.34
CA TYR A 313 2.31 19.13 -29.17
C TYR A 313 2.34 20.64 -28.90
N ARG A 314 2.66 21.41 -29.94
CA ARG A 314 2.60 22.86 -29.96
C ARG A 314 1.39 23.26 -30.78
N LYS A 315 0.63 24.20 -30.29
CA LYS A 315 -0.45 24.81 -31.04
C LYS A 315 0.16 25.53 -32.25
N VAL A 316 -0.33 25.27 -33.43
CA VAL A 316 0.09 25.98 -34.67
C VAL A 316 -0.60 27.33 -34.70
#